data_4b6858a42a97d1cd6942126015ef315a
#
_entry.id   4b6858a42a97d1cd6942126015ef315a
#
_cell.length_a   1.000
_cell.length_b   1.000
_cell.length_c   1.000
_cell.angle_alpha   90.00
_cell.angle_beta   90.00
_cell.angle_gamma   90.00
#
_symmetry.space_group_name_H-M   'P 1'
#
loop_
_entity.id
_entity.type
_entity.pdbx_description
1 polymer ?
#
loop_
_entity_poly.entity_id
_entity_poly.type
_entity_poly.pdbx_seq_one_letter_code
_entity_poly.pdbx_strand_id
1 'polypeptide(L)'
;MTKQILVGGVPVGGGAPVTIQSMTNTPTEDVQATTAQIRRLAAAGCQIVRVAVPTMAAAKAVGKIKEAIDLPLVVDIHFDYRLALECIAAGADKVRINPGNIGGADRVKAVAQACARKNIPIRIGVNGGSLEKPLLAKYGGVTPQALVDSAFGHIAMLNRYDFADICISLKSSSVPITMGAYQLMHRQSNYPLHLGVTEAGTTRMGTLKSAAGIGGLLALGIGDTLRVTLTADPVEEIYAARDILKAIGLRREGPDLIACPTCGRTKIDLIPLAQEVEQRLKSVTKPITVAVMGCPVNGPGEAAAADVGIAGGNGKGLLFRRGEVVKQVPQEALVDELMALIEALP
;
A
#
# COMPACT_ATOMS: atom_id res chain seq x y z
N MET A 1 0.14 1.09 20.29
CA MET A 1 0.97 0.30 19.35
C MET A 1 0.27 -1.03 19.11
N THR A 2 0.16 -1.48 17.86
CA THR A 2 -0.47 -2.76 17.50
C THR A 2 0.43 -3.95 17.87
N LYS A 3 -0.17 -5.15 18.04
CA LYS A 3 0.58 -6.40 18.18
C LYS A 3 1.36 -6.68 16.89
N GLN A 4 2.57 -7.22 17.01
CA GLN A 4 3.32 -7.69 15.84
C GLN A 4 2.94 -9.12 15.48
N ILE A 5 2.77 -9.38 14.18
CA ILE A 5 2.69 -10.72 13.59
C ILE A 5 3.78 -10.88 12.53
N LEU A 6 4.13 -12.10 12.20
CA LEU A 6 5.08 -12.41 11.11
C LEU A 6 4.34 -13.03 9.92
N VAL A 7 4.60 -12.54 8.73
CA VAL A 7 4.08 -13.08 7.47
C VAL A 7 5.26 -13.55 6.64
N GLY A 8 5.57 -14.84 6.67
CA GLY A 8 6.74 -15.41 5.99
C GLY A 8 8.06 -14.71 6.37
N GLY A 9 8.21 -14.33 7.65
CA GLY A 9 9.38 -13.59 8.14
C GLY A 9 9.26 -12.06 8.04
N VAL A 10 8.28 -11.52 7.31
CA VAL A 10 8.04 -10.07 7.23
C VAL A 10 7.22 -9.61 8.44
N PRO A 11 7.74 -8.69 9.29
CA PRO A 11 7.01 -8.19 10.44
C PRO A 11 5.88 -7.22 10.00
N VAL A 12 4.70 -7.37 10.61
CA VAL A 12 3.53 -6.51 10.39
C VAL A 12 2.98 -6.10 11.75
N GLY A 13 2.87 -4.81 12.01
CA GLY A 13 2.50 -4.27 13.32
C GLY A 13 3.69 -4.14 14.26
N GLY A 14 3.44 -3.80 15.52
CA GLY A 14 4.48 -3.65 16.55
C GLY A 14 5.48 -2.52 16.29
N GLY A 15 5.12 -1.52 15.49
CA GLY A 15 6.03 -0.44 15.10
C GLY A 15 6.96 -0.77 13.92
N ALA A 16 6.81 -1.94 13.29
CA ALA A 16 7.52 -2.26 12.05
C ALA A 16 7.10 -1.30 10.92
N PRO A 17 7.96 -1.07 9.91
CA PRO A 17 7.61 -0.27 8.75
C PRO A 17 6.36 -0.79 8.04
N VAL A 18 5.51 0.12 7.56
CA VAL A 18 4.28 -0.23 6.83
C VAL A 18 4.62 -1.00 5.56
N THR A 19 4.04 -2.20 5.42
CA THR A 19 4.31 -3.09 4.29
C THR A 19 3.31 -2.93 3.15
N ILE A 20 3.81 -2.99 1.91
CA ILE A 20 2.99 -2.99 0.69
C ILE A 20 2.66 -4.43 0.30
N GLN A 21 1.36 -4.73 0.23
CA GLN A 21 0.84 -5.96 -0.34
C GLN A 21 0.16 -5.69 -1.67
N SER A 22 0.33 -6.59 -2.66
CA SER A 22 -0.50 -6.62 -3.86
C SER A 22 -1.15 -8.00 -4.05
N MET A 23 -1.88 -8.18 -5.14
CA MET A 23 -2.56 -9.42 -5.47
C MET A 23 -2.46 -9.71 -6.95
N THR A 24 -2.20 -10.95 -7.30
CA THR A 24 -2.22 -11.38 -8.71
C THR A 24 -3.65 -11.36 -9.27
N ASN A 25 -3.75 -11.15 -10.57
CA ASN A 25 -4.99 -11.28 -11.34
C ASN A 25 -4.95 -12.45 -12.34
N THR A 26 -3.89 -13.27 -12.28
CA THR A 26 -3.77 -14.52 -13.04
C THR A 26 -4.56 -15.64 -12.38
N PRO A 27 -5.06 -16.66 -13.13
CA PRO A 27 -5.55 -17.88 -12.53
C PRO A 27 -4.45 -18.56 -11.72
N THR A 28 -4.69 -18.84 -10.44
CA THR A 28 -3.65 -19.36 -9.53
C THR A 28 -3.17 -20.76 -9.91
N GLU A 29 -3.98 -21.57 -10.57
CA GLU A 29 -3.60 -22.87 -11.14
C GLU A 29 -2.59 -22.75 -12.30
N ASP A 30 -2.51 -21.62 -12.98
CA ASP A 30 -1.42 -21.33 -13.91
C ASP A 30 -0.20 -20.83 -13.13
N VAL A 31 0.61 -21.81 -12.68
CA VAL A 31 1.82 -21.55 -11.87
C VAL A 31 2.80 -20.64 -12.61
N GLN A 32 2.98 -20.83 -13.92
CA GLN A 32 3.95 -20.09 -14.71
C GLN A 32 3.56 -18.60 -14.82
N ALA A 33 2.33 -18.32 -15.25
CA ALA A 33 1.82 -16.96 -15.36
C ALA A 33 1.79 -16.26 -13.99
N THR A 34 1.32 -16.97 -12.95
CA THR A 34 1.24 -16.41 -11.59
C THR A 34 2.62 -16.07 -11.03
N THR A 35 3.60 -16.97 -11.18
CA THR A 35 4.98 -16.74 -10.73
C THR A 35 5.63 -15.58 -11.49
N ALA A 36 5.43 -15.51 -12.82
CA ALA A 36 5.94 -14.40 -13.63
C ALA A 36 5.36 -13.05 -13.17
N GLN A 37 4.06 -12.99 -12.89
CA GLN A 37 3.43 -11.79 -12.36
C GLN A 37 3.95 -11.44 -10.97
N ILE A 38 4.12 -12.39 -10.07
CA ILE A 38 4.69 -12.16 -8.72
C ILE A 38 6.09 -11.57 -8.80
N ARG A 39 6.94 -12.04 -9.72
CA ARG A 39 8.29 -11.47 -9.94
C ARG A 39 8.23 -10.02 -10.42
N ARG A 40 7.29 -9.67 -11.30
CA ARG A 40 7.05 -8.27 -11.72
C ARG A 40 6.62 -7.40 -10.52
N LEU A 41 5.73 -7.91 -9.68
CA LEU A 41 5.28 -7.23 -8.47
C LEU A 41 6.43 -7.04 -7.47
N ALA A 42 7.27 -8.05 -7.28
CA ALA A 42 8.46 -7.96 -6.43
C ALA A 42 9.43 -6.90 -6.93
N ALA A 43 9.73 -6.87 -8.24
CA ALA A 43 10.58 -5.86 -8.87
C ALA A 43 10.05 -4.43 -8.71
N ALA A 44 8.73 -4.25 -8.66
CA ALA A 44 8.09 -2.95 -8.39
C ALA A 44 8.14 -2.52 -6.91
N GLY A 45 8.51 -3.44 -5.99
CA GLY A 45 8.62 -3.16 -4.55
C GLY A 45 7.49 -3.73 -3.70
N CYS A 46 6.74 -4.72 -4.20
CA CYS A 46 5.80 -5.52 -3.40
C CYS A 46 6.56 -6.31 -2.34
N GLN A 47 6.07 -6.31 -1.11
CA GLN A 47 6.71 -7.01 0.01
C GLN A 47 5.94 -8.27 0.44
N ILE A 48 4.65 -8.34 0.16
CA ILE A 48 3.77 -9.48 0.45
C ILE A 48 2.83 -9.64 -0.74
N VAL A 49 2.70 -10.84 -1.29
CA VAL A 49 1.80 -11.08 -2.42
C VAL A 49 0.61 -11.95 -2.00
N ARG A 50 -0.56 -11.70 -2.60
CA ARG A 50 -1.77 -12.50 -2.39
C ARG A 50 -2.22 -13.15 -3.70
N VAL A 51 -2.68 -14.40 -3.61
CA VAL A 51 -3.32 -15.13 -4.69
C VAL A 51 -4.75 -15.52 -4.31
N ALA A 52 -5.67 -15.56 -5.26
CA ALA A 52 -7.01 -16.09 -5.06
C ALA A 52 -6.99 -17.62 -5.14
N VAL A 53 -7.68 -18.30 -4.23
CA VAL A 53 -7.76 -19.77 -4.24
C VAL A 53 -9.24 -20.22 -4.29
N PRO A 54 -9.86 -20.19 -5.47
CA PRO A 54 -11.27 -20.55 -5.63
C PRO A 54 -11.50 -22.05 -5.73
N THR A 55 -10.49 -22.84 -6.10
CA THR A 55 -10.59 -24.28 -6.41
C THR A 55 -9.49 -25.09 -5.71
N MET A 56 -9.70 -26.41 -5.63
CA MET A 56 -8.66 -27.33 -5.13
C MET A 56 -7.44 -27.38 -6.06
N ALA A 57 -7.63 -27.18 -7.36
CA ALA A 57 -6.52 -27.08 -8.31
C ALA A 57 -5.63 -25.87 -7.98
N ALA A 58 -6.23 -24.70 -7.72
CA ALA A 58 -5.52 -23.52 -7.27
C ALA A 58 -4.81 -23.76 -5.91
N ALA A 59 -5.45 -24.44 -4.95
CA ALA A 59 -4.84 -24.76 -3.66
C ALA A 59 -3.60 -25.65 -3.81
N LYS A 60 -3.65 -26.67 -4.65
CA LYS A 60 -2.50 -27.54 -4.94
C LYS A 60 -1.37 -26.85 -5.70
N ALA A 61 -1.67 -25.79 -6.46
CA ALA A 61 -0.66 -24.98 -7.14
C ALA A 61 0.19 -24.12 -6.18
N VAL A 62 -0.33 -23.82 -4.98
CA VAL A 62 0.33 -22.95 -3.98
C VAL A 62 1.74 -23.42 -3.65
N GLY A 63 1.97 -24.72 -3.46
CA GLY A 63 3.30 -25.25 -3.16
C GLY A 63 4.31 -24.94 -4.25
N LYS A 64 3.97 -25.19 -5.52
CA LYS A 64 4.84 -24.91 -6.66
C LYS A 64 5.11 -23.42 -6.85
N ILE A 65 4.09 -22.57 -6.59
CA ILE A 65 4.27 -21.12 -6.61
C ILE A 65 5.24 -20.71 -5.50
N LYS A 66 5.05 -21.25 -4.29
CA LYS A 66 5.89 -20.91 -3.12
C LYS A 66 7.36 -21.29 -3.31
N GLU A 67 7.64 -22.42 -3.96
CA GLU A 67 9.01 -22.85 -4.32
C GLU A 67 9.69 -21.93 -5.34
N ALA A 68 8.91 -21.18 -6.13
CA ALA A 68 9.40 -20.36 -7.24
C ALA A 68 9.47 -18.85 -6.94
N ILE A 69 9.14 -18.44 -5.70
CA ILE A 69 9.11 -17.03 -5.28
C ILE A 69 9.77 -16.83 -3.91
N ASP A 70 10.33 -15.64 -3.71
CA ASP A 70 10.93 -15.23 -2.43
C ASP A 70 9.95 -14.45 -1.54
N LEU A 71 8.87 -13.91 -2.12
CA LEU A 71 7.89 -13.13 -1.36
C LEU A 71 7.01 -14.01 -0.47
N PRO A 72 6.63 -13.52 0.72
CA PRO A 72 5.55 -14.13 1.50
C PRO A 72 4.26 -14.22 0.70
N LEU A 73 3.64 -15.41 0.72
CA LEU A 73 2.44 -15.73 -0.03
C LEU A 73 1.20 -15.78 0.86
N VAL A 74 0.23 -14.92 0.58
CA VAL A 74 -1.09 -14.89 1.21
C VAL A 74 -2.10 -15.60 0.33
N VAL A 75 -2.85 -16.53 0.88
CA VAL A 75 -3.94 -17.22 0.18
C VAL A 75 -5.29 -16.65 0.56
N ASP A 76 -6.11 -16.33 -0.43
CA ASP A 76 -7.45 -15.74 -0.26
C ASP A 76 -8.52 -16.80 -0.43
N ILE A 77 -9.14 -17.20 0.68
CA ILE A 77 -10.14 -18.28 0.75
C ILE A 77 -11.49 -17.68 1.13
N HIS A 78 -12.53 -17.96 0.37
CA HIS A 78 -13.85 -17.39 0.59
C HIS A 78 -14.84 -18.30 1.33
N PHE A 79 -14.97 -19.59 0.91
CA PHE A 79 -16.06 -20.44 1.40
C PHE A 79 -15.62 -21.81 1.88
N ASP A 80 -14.66 -22.47 1.21
CA ASP A 80 -14.28 -23.85 1.52
C ASP A 80 -13.03 -23.90 2.39
N TYR A 81 -13.21 -24.28 3.66
CA TYR A 81 -12.11 -24.41 4.63
C TYR A 81 -11.05 -25.45 4.21
N ARG A 82 -11.42 -26.46 3.37
CA ARG A 82 -10.47 -27.48 2.90
C ARG A 82 -9.39 -26.87 2.02
N LEU A 83 -9.73 -25.83 1.24
CA LEU A 83 -8.75 -25.06 0.47
C LEU A 83 -7.73 -24.38 1.38
N ALA A 84 -8.19 -23.83 2.52
CA ALA A 84 -7.28 -23.24 3.49
C ALA A 84 -6.32 -24.28 4.07
N LEU A 85 -6.82 -25.47 4.45
CA LEU A 85 -5.98 -26.56 4.99
C LEU A 85 -4.94 -27.02 3.98
N GLU A 86 -5.32 -27.20 2.71
CA GLU A 86 -4.39 -27.56 1.62
C GLU A 86 -3.31 -26.50 1.43
N CYS A 87 -3.68 -25.21 1.36
CA CYS A 87 -2.72 -24.12 1.23
C CYS A 87 -1.76 -24.00 2.42
N ILE A 88 -2.25 -24.22 3.65
CA ILE A 88 -1.42 -24.23 4.86
C ILE A 88 -0.42 -25.39 4.80
N ALA A 89 -0.85 -26.56 4.37
CA ALA A 89 0.03 -27.72 4.18
C ALA A 89 1.10 -27.43 3.11
N ALA A 90 0.71 -26.75 2.01
CA ALA A 90 1.55 -26.35 0.90
C ALA A 90 2.52 -25.19 1.20
N GLY A 91 2.50 -24.59 2.40
CA GLY A 91 3.47 -23.59 2.83
C GLY A 91 3.04 -22.13 2.61
N ALA A 92 1.75 -21.84 2.57
CA ALA A 92 1.25 -20.45 2.60
C ALA A 92 1.70 -19.73 3.88
N ASP A 93 2.05 -18.43 3.77
CA ASP A 93 2.57 -17.64 4.89
C ASP A 93 1.48 -16.85 5.64
N LYS A 94 0.32 -16.67 5.05
CA LYS A 94 -0.87 -16.08 5.69
C LYS A 94 -2.14 -16.53 4.99
N VAL A 95 -3.19 -16.75 5.74
CA VAL A 95 -4.51 -17.08 5.22
C VAL A 95 -5.43 -15.88 5.36
N ARG A 96 -6.08 -15.45 4.28
CA ARG A 96 -7.18 -14.49 4.35
C ARG A 96 -8.50 -15.25 4.27
N ILE A 97 -9.31 -15.10 5.29
CA ILE A 97 -10.66 -15.64 5.37
C ILE A 97 -11.62 -14.62 6.00
N ASN A 98 -12.90 -14.92 5.81
CA ASN A 98 -13.94 -14.41 6.70
C ASN A 98 -14.47 -15.64 7.46
N PRO A 99 -14.20 -15.78 8.79
CA PRO A 99 -14.59 -16.97 9.55
C PRO A 99 -16.08 -17.29 9.48
N GLY A 100 -16.94 -16.28 9.33
CA GLY A 100 -18.38 -16.49 9.16
C GLY A 100 -18.78 -17.14 7.82
N ASN A 101 -17.90 -17.12 6.82
CA ASN A 101 -18.22 -17.66 5.49
C ASN A 101 -17.66 -19.06 5.24
N ILE A 102 -16.69 -19.54 6.03
CA ILE A 102 -16.05 -20.84 5.80
C ILE A 102 -16.80 -22.01 6.43
N GLY A 103 -17.90 -21.74 7.13
CA GLY A 103 -18.82 -22.72 7.70
C GLY A 103 -18.87 -22.71 9.21
N GLY A 104 -19.34 -23.85 9.81
CA GLY A 104 -19.57 -23.94 11.25
C GLY A 104 -18.30 -23.93 12.10
N ALA A 105 -18.50 -23.94 13.43
CA ALA A 105 -17.45 -23.83 14.44
C ALA A 105 -16.29 -24.82 14.25
N ASP A 106 -16.59 -26.08 13.87
CA ASP A 106 -15.56 -27.12 13.67
C ASP A 106 -14.62 -26.80 12.50
N ARG A 107 -15.13 -26.16 11.44
CA ARG A 107 -14.33 -25.74 10.28
C ARG A 107 -13.41 -24.57 10.63
N VAL A 108 -13.92 -23.58 11.36
CA VAL A 108 -13.12 -22.47 11.89
C VAL A 108 -12.02 -23.01 12.80
N LYS A 109 -12.36 -23.97 13.72
CA LYS A 109 -11.40 -24.65 14.60
C LYS A 109 -10.29 -25.33 13.80
N ALA A 110 -10.66 -26.11 12.77
CA ALA A 110 -9.68 -26.83 11.95
C ALA A 110 -8.66 -25.87 11.31
N VAL A 111 -9.12 -24.75 10.73
CA VAL A 111 -8.25 -23.75 10.13
C VAL A 111 -7.38 -23.05 11.19
N ALA A 112 -7.97 -22.60 12.31
CA ALA A 112 -7.24 -21.94 13.38
C ALA A 112 -6.11 -22.85 13.93
N GLN A 113 -6.42 -24.12 14.20
CA GLN A 113 -5.44 -25.10 14.69
C GLN A 113 -4.36 -25.41 13.65
N ALA A 114 -4.69 -25.49 12.37
CA ALA A 114 -3.71 -25.70 11.31
C ALA A 114 -2.76 -24.50 11.19
N CYS A 115 -3.29 -23.28 11.25
CA CYS A 115 -2.50 -22.04 11.26
C CYS A 115 -1.61 -21.96 12.51
N ALA A 116 -2.14 -22.27 13.71
CA ALA A 116 -1.36 -22.25 14.94
C ALA A 116 -0.15 -23.20 14.90
N ARG A 117 -0.36 -24.45 14.41
CA ARG A 117 0.75 -25.42 14.30
C ARG A 117 1.88 -24.98 13.36
N LYS A 118 1.60 -24.12 12.41
CA LYS A 118 2.57 -23.62 11.42
C LYS A 118 3.01 -22.18 11.69
N ASN A 119 2.52 -21.54 12.75
CA ASN A 119 2.73 -20.11 13.05
C ASN A 119 2.29 -19.19 11.89
N ILE A 120 1.19 -19.51 11.24
CA ILE A 120 0.65 -18.77 10.09
C ILE A 120 -0.46 -17.83 10.60
N PRO A 121 -0.33 -16.50 10.43
CA PRO A 121 -1.37 -15.57 10.84
C PRO A 121 -2.60 -15.64 9.94
N ILE A 122 -3.76 -15.30 10.51
CA ILE A 122 -5.02 -15.19 9.78
C ILE A 122 -5.36 -13.71 9.60
N ARG A 123 -5.71 -13.32 8.37
CA ARG A 123 -6.34 -12.02 8.13
C ARG A 123 -7.86 -12.16 8.03
N ILE A 124 -8.55 -11.53 8.95
CA ILE A 124 -9.99 -11.31 8.87
C ILE A 124 -10.26 -10.18 7.87
N GLY A 125 -11.03 -10.48 6.81
CA GLY A 125 -11.34 -9.51 5.76
C GLY A 125 -12.82 -9.16 5.73
N VAL A 126 -13.21 -8.09 6.42
CA VAL A 126 -14.59 -7.56 6.36
C VAL A 126 -14.70 -6.56 5.20
N ASN A 127 -15.68 -6.76 4.34
CA ASN A 127 -16.01 -5.84 3.25
C ASN A 127 -17.47 -5.39 3.38
N GLY A 128 -17.75 -4.12 3.10
CA GLY A 128 -19.10 -3.56 3.16
C GLY A 128 -20.13 -4.33 2.32
N GLY A 129 -19.72 -4.78 1.12
CA GLY A 129 -20.58 -5.54 0.23
C GLY A 129 -20.91 -6.97 0.68
N SER A 130 -20.28 -7.49 1.72
CA SER A 130 -20.48 -8.85 2.25
C SER A 130 -20.75 -8.89 3.76
N LEU A 131 -21.27 -7.78 4.32
CA LEU A 131 -21.69 -7.72 5.71
C LEU A 131 -22.88 -8.65 5.97
N GLU A 132 -22.94 -9.20 7.16
CA GLU A 132 -24.00 -10.08 7.63
C GLU A 132 -25.35 -9.35 7.69
N LYS A 133 -26.41 -9.99 7.19
CA LYS A 133 -27.78 -9.42 7.14
C LYS A 133 -28.27 -8.87 8.50
N PRO A 134 -28.01 -9.54 9.64
CA PRO A 134 -28.40 -9.00 10.96
C PRO A 134 -27.71 -7.68 11.30
N LEU A 135 -26.44 -7.51 10.92
CA LEU A 135 -25.70 -6.27 11.16
C LEU A 135 -26.22 -5.14 10.25
N LEU A 136 -26.49 -5.44 8.96
CA LEU A 136 -27.10 -4.48 8.05
C LEU A 136 -28.46 -3.99 8.56
N ALA A 137 -29.28 -4.90 9.10
CA ALA A 137 -30.58 -4.53 9.69
C ALA A 137 -30.41 -3.70 10.98
N LYS A 138 -29.47 -4.07 11.85
CA LYS A 138 -29.19 -3.36 13.12
C LYS A 138 -28.74 -1.92 12.89
N TYR A 139 -27.91 -1.68 11.87
CA TYR A 139 -27.28 -0.38 11.64
C TYR A 139 -27.89 0.42 10.46
N GLY A 140 -28.94 -0.10 9.83
CA GLY A 140 -29.57 0.54 8.68
C GLY A 140 -28.72 0.59 7.42
N GLY A 141 -27.72 -0.32 7.31
CA GLY A 141 -26.81 -0.40 6.17
C GLY A 141 -25.34 -0.56 6.54
N VAL A 142 -24.46 -0.26 5.58
CA VAL A 142 -23.00 -0.31 5.76
C VAL A 142 -22.55 0.93 6.51
N THR A 143 -22.16 0.77 7.77
CA THR A 143 -21.63 1.83 8.63
C THR A 143 -20.27 1.45 9.21
N PRO A 144 -19.46 2.40 9.71
CA PRO A 144 -18.22 2.10 10.39
C PRO A 144 -18.40 1.10 11.55
N GLN A 145 -19.45 1.28 12.36
CA GLN A 145 -19.73 0.40 13.50
C GLN A 145 -20.14 -1.02 13.05
N ALA A 146 -20.91 -1.14 11.97
CA ALA A 146 -21.29 -2.44 11.43
C ALA A 146 -20.06 -3.25 10.96
N LEU A 147 -19.07 -2.60 10.32
CA LEU A 147 -17.81 -3.23 9.92
C LEU A 147 -17.00 -3.69 11.12
N VAL A 148 -16.94 -2.88 12.17
CA VAL A 148 -16.19 -3.18 13.40
C VAL A 148 -16.85 -4.31 14.20
N ASP A 149 -18.20 -4.29 14.36
CA ASP A 149 -18.92 -5.35 15.05
C ASP A 149 -18.77 -6.70 14.31
N SER A 150 -18.82 -6.70 12.97
CA SER A 150 -18.53 -7.89 12.18
C SER A 150 -17.12 -8.43 12.45
N ALA A 151 -16.11 -7.55 12.45
CA ALA A 151 -14.73 -7.96 12.76
C ALA A 151 -14.60 -8.56 14.16
N PHE A 152 -15.19 -7.95 15.17
CA PHE A 152 -15.18 -8.50 16.55
C PHE A 152 -15.90 -9.83 16.65
N GLY A 153 -17.00 -10.02 15.94
CA GLY A 153 -17.66 -11.33 15.83
C GLY A 153 -16.71 -12.41 15.30
N HIS A 154 -15.96 -12.10 14.24
CA HIS A 154 -14.99 -13.03 13.66
C HIS A 154 -13.75 -13.25 14.54
N ILE A 155 -13.26 -12.20 15.22
CA ILE A 155 -12.18 -12.32 16.21
C ILE A 155 -12.62 -13.27 17.33
N ALA A 156 -13.83 -13.10 17.86
CA ALA A 156 -14.36 -13.95 18.91
C ALA A 156 -14.44 -15.43 18.49
N MET A 157 -14.74 -15.71 17.22
CA MET A 157 -14.73 -17.08 16.71
C MET A 157 -13.32 -17.70 16.75
N LEU A 158 -12.27 -16.96 16.42
CA LEU A 158 -10.89 -17.45 16.43
C LEU A 158 -10.35 -17.54 17.86
N ASN A 159 -10.64 -16.57 18.72
CA ASN A 159 -10.21 -16.54 20.13
C ASN A 159 -10.78 -17.72 20.94
N ARG A 160 -11.94 -18.28 20.57
CA ARG A 160 -12.47 -19.52 21.18
C ARG A 160 -11.52 -20.73 21.06
N TYR A 161 -10.56 -20.65 20.13
CA TYR A 161 -9.57 -21.68 19.88
C TYR A 161 -8.15 -21.22 20.20
N ASP A 162 -8.03 -20.21 21.08
CA ASP A 162 -6.77 -19.62 21.52
C ASP A 162 -5.90 -19.08 20.37
N PHE A 163 -6.54 -18.68 19.24
CA PHE A 163 -5.85 -18.15 18.08
C PHE A 163 -5.87 -16.61 18.09
N ALA A 164 -4.69 -15.99 18.26
CA ALA A 164 -4.53 -14.55 18.41
C ALA A 164 -3.61 -13.88 17.38
N ASP A 165 -3.02 -14.62 16.43
CA ASP A 165 -2.20 -14.06 15.35
C ASP A 165 -3.07 -13.58 14.19
N ILE A 166 -3.81 -12.51 14.49
CA ILE A 166 -4.86 -11.96 13.64
C ILE A 166 -4.43 -10.60 13.09
N CYS A 167 -4.65 -10.40 11.80
CA CYS A 167 -4.62 -9.10 11.14
C CYS A 167 -6.05 -8.75 10.68
N ILE A 168 -6.41 -7.47 10.64
CA ILE A 168 -7.79 -7.06 10.33
C ILE A 168 -7.81 -6.12 9.13
N SER A 169 -8.78 -6.32 8.25
CA SER A 169 -9.10 -5.37 7.19
C SER A 169 -10.59 -5.06 7.16
N LEU A 170 -10.93 -3.76 7.11
CA LEU A 170 -12.28 -3.21 7.12
C LEU A 170 -12.45 -2.31 5.90
N LYS A 171 -13.02 -2.83 4.83
CA LYS A 171 -13.03 -2.17 3.53
C LYS A 171 -14.43 -1.81 3.07
N SER A 172 -14.56 -0.60 2.52
CA SER A 172 -15.72 -0.12 1.79
C SER A 172 -15.25 0.64 0.55
N SER A 173 -16.13 0.81 -0.43
CA SER A 173 -15.93 1.74 -1.56
C SER A 173 -16.06 3.21 -1.15
N SER A 174 -16.65 3.46 0.02
CA SER A 174 -16.75 4.78 0.65
C SER A 174 -15.53 5.04 1.52
N VAL A 175 -14.75 6.06 1.17
CA VAL A 175 -13.58 6.50 1.94
C VAL A 175 -13.96 6.91 3.37
N PRO A 176 -15.00 7.75 3.62
CA PRO A 176 -15.40 8.11 4.97
C PRO A 176 -15.77 6.90 5.85
N ILE A 177 -16.52 5.93 5.30
CA ILE A 177 -16.90 4.71 6.04
C ILE A 177 -15.65 3.89 6.36
N THR A 178 -14.75 3.72 5.40
CA THR A 178 -13.48 3.00 5.58
C THR A 178 -12.64 3.64 6.69
N MET A 179 -12.43 4.95 6.61
CA MET A 179 -11.65 5.69 7.61
C MET A 179 -12.28 5.59 9.00
N GLY A 180 -13.59 5.81 9.12
CA GLY A 180 -14.30 5.70 10.38
C GLY A 180 -14.18 4.31 11.00
N ALA A 181 -14.29 3.25 10.19
CA ALA A 181 -14.15 1.87 10.67
C ALA A 181 -12.74 1.57 11.20
N TYR A 182 -11.69 1.97 10.49
CA TYR A 182 -10.31 1.78 10.96
C TYR A 182 -9.99 2.61 12.20
N GLN A 183 -10.49 3.85 12.30
CA GLN A 183 -10.33 4.68 13.49
C GLN A 183 -11.03 4.06 14.72
N LEU A 184 -12.23 3.53 14.55
CA LEU A 184 -12.94 2.82 15.61
C LEU A 184 -12.19 1.56 16.03
N MET A 185 -11.75 0.73 15.07
CA MET A 185 -11.03 -0.50 15.33
C MET A 185 -9.69 -0.25 16.04
N HIS A 186 -8.96 0.78 15.62
CA HIS A 186 -7.70 1.17 16.24
C HIS A 186 -7.85 1.57 17.71
N ARG A 187 -8.97 2.24 18.06
CA ARG A 187 -9.26 2.61 19.46
C ARG A 187 -9.69 1.43 20.32
N GLN A 188 -10.27 0.40 19.74
CA GLN A 188 -10.90 -0.71 20.44
C GLN A 188 -10.05 -1.99 20.46
N SER A 189 -8.96 -2.05 19.68
CA SER A 189 -8.12 -3.24 19.60
C SER A 189 -6.65 -2.89 19.33
N ASN A 190 -5.78 -3.86 19.58
CA ASN A 190 -4.36 -3.79 19.26
C ASN A 190 -3.95 -4.72 18.11
N TYR A 191 -4.89 -5.28 17.36
CA TYR A 191 -4.57 -6.11 16.21
C TYR A 191 -4.00 -5.27 15.07
N PRO A 192 -2.98 -5.75 14.33
CA PRO A 192 -2.45 -5.05 13.16
C PRO A 192 -3.52 -4.89 12.08
N LEU A 193 -3.52 -3.71 11.43
CA LEU A 193 -4.52 -3.28 10.48
C LEU A 193 -3.97 -3.29 9.05
N HIS A 194 -4.66 -4.02 8.17
CA HIS A 194 -4.38 -4.03 6.73
C HIS A 194 -5.30 -3.04 6.02
N LEU A 195 -4.77 -1.88 5.66
CA LEU A 195 -5.52 -0.81 5.05
C LEU A 195 -5.85 -1.06 3.57
N GLY A 196 -6.96 -0.52 3.13
CA GLY A 196 -7.34 -0.49 1.72
C GLY A 196 -8.74 0.04 1.51
N VAL A 197 -8.96 0.63 0.34
CA VAL A 197 -10.29 0.99 -0.18
C VAL A 197 -10.65 -0.06 -1.24
N THR A 198 -11.83 -0.68 -1.14
CA THR A 198 -12.27 -1.64 -2.15
C THR A 198 -13.03 -0.92 -3.27
N GLU A 199 -12.99 -1.48 -4.50
CA GLU A 199 -13.72 -0.93 -5.64
C GLU A 199 -13.42 0.58 -5.84
N ALA A 200 -12.14 0.94 -5.69
CA ALA A 200 -11.74 2.34 -5.71
C ALA A 200 -11.89 2.99 -7.10
N GLY A 201 -11.85 2.19 -8.17
CA GLY A 201 -12.01 2.63 -9.55
C GLY A 201 -10.74 2.52 -10.38
N THR A 202 -10.74 3.21 -11.53
CA THR A 202 -9.59 3.28 -12.44
C THR A 202 -8.42 4.07 -11.82
N THR A 203 -7.27 4.05 -12.46
CA THR A 203 -5.99 4.59 -11.92
C THR A 203 -6.16 5.96 -11.27
N ARG A 204 -6.75 6.95 -11.95
CA ARG A 204 -6.85 8.32 -11.42
C ARG A 204 -7.68 8.39 -10.14
N MET A 205 -8.97 7.98 -10.20
CA MET A 205 -9.86 8.09 -9.04
C MET A 205 -9.54 7.07 -7.96
N GLY A 206 -9.09 5.88 -8.37
CA GLY A 206 -8.65 4.85 -7.42
C GLY A 206 -7.45 5.28 -6.60
N THR A 207 -6.46 5.95 -7.22
CA THR A 207 -5.31 6.52 -6.51
C THR A 207 -5.74 7.64 -5.56
N LEU A 208 -6.60 8.56 -6.00
CA LEU A 208 -7.10 9.64 -5.15
C LEU A 208 -7.87 9.10 -3.92
N LYS A 209 -8.78 8.14 -4.12
CA LYS A 209 -9.49 7.50 -3.01
C LYS A 209 -8.55 6.76 -2.07
N SER A 210 -7.54 6.08 -2.61
CA SER A 210 -6.54 5.36 -1.81
C SER A 210 -5.63 6.34 -1.06
N ALA A 211 -5.21 7.42 -1.68
CA ALA A 211 -4.42 8.46 -1.01
C ALA A 211 -5.21 9.10 0.15
N ALA A 212 -6.48 9.43 -0.07
CA ALA A 212 -7.33 9.98 0.98
C ALA A 212 -7.60 8.96 2.10
N GLY A 213 -7.99 7.72 1.75
CA GLY A 213 -8.37 6.70 2.72
C GLY A 213 -7.19 6.02 3.42
N ILE A 214 -6.20 5.58 2.66
CA ILE A 214 -5.01 4.90 3.20
C ILE A 214 -4.02 5.94 3.74
N GLY A 215 -3.65 6.95 2.92
CA GLY A 215 -2.71 7.99 3.31
C GLY A 215 -3.21 8.79 4.51
N GLY A 216 -4.50 9.17 4.53
CA GLY A 216 -5.09 9.86 5.67
C GLY A 216 -5.05 9.06 6.97
N LEU A 217 -5.29 7.74 6.93
CA LEU A 217 -5.17 6.87 8.11
C LEU A 217 -3.72 6.74 8.58
N LEU A 218 -2.80 6.51 7.65
CA LEU A 218 -1.37 6.37 7.97
C LEU A 218 -0.78 7.67 8.54
N ALA A 219 -1.19 8.83 8.05
CA ALA A 219 -0.79 10.14 8.60
C ALA A 219 -1.29 10.34 10.05
N LEU A 220 -2.35 9.62 10.46
CA LEU A 220 -2.84 9.57 11.85
C LEU A 220 -2.17 8.44 12.67
N GLY A 221 -1.16 7.76 12.14
CA GLY A 221 -0.50 6.64 12.80
C GLY A 221 -1.33 5.34 12.83
N ILE A 222 -2.33 5.21 11.96
CA ILE A 222 -3.25 4.06 11.90
C ILE A 222 -2.94 3.22 10.67
N GLY A 223 -2.52 1.96 10.87
CA GLY A 223 -2.27 0.99 9.82
C GLY A 223 -0.85 0.43 9.84
N ASP A 224 -0.73 -0.85 9.52
CA ASP A 224 0.53 -1.61 9.60
C ASP A 224 0.93 -2.24 8.26
N THR A 225 -0.04 -2.43 7.38
CA THR A 225 0.16 -2.95 6.02
C THR A 225 -0.95 -2.41 5.13
N LEU A 226 -0.70 -2.28 3.85
CA LEU A 226 -1.67 -1.70 2.93
C LEU A 226 -1.75 -2.46 1.59
N ARG A 227 -2.91 -2.29 0.91
CA ARG A 227 -3.05 -2.59 -0.51
C ARG A 227 -3.88 -1.50 -1.18
N VAL A 228 -3.30 -0.83 -2.17
CA VAL A 228 -4.05 -0.03 -3.15
C VAL A 228 -4.79 -1.00 -4.08
N THR A 229 -6.01 -0.67 -4.50
CA THR A 229 -6.82 -1.48 -5.41
C THR A 229 -7.26 -0.63 -6.59
N LEU A 230 -6.81 -1.01 -7.79
CA LEU A 230 -7.08 -0.28 -9.03
C LEU A 230 -7.63 -1.24 -10.09
N THR A 231 -8.50 -0.71 -10.97
CA THR A 231 -8.85 -1.37 -12.23
C THR A 231 -7.74 -1.06 -13.26
N ALA A 232 -6.57 -1.69 -13.07
CA ALA A 232 -5.35 -1.53 -13.87
C ALA A 232 -4.42 -2.74 -13.69
N ASP A 233 -3.21 -2.71 -14.31
CA ASP A 233 -2.16 -3.69 -14.00
C ASP A 233 -1.82 -3.61 -12.50
N PRO A 234 -1.73 -4.75 -11.78
CA PRO A 234 -1.39 -4.74 -10.34
C PRO A 234 -0.06 -4.07 -9.97
N VAL A 235 0.86 -3.89 -10.92
CA VAL A 235 2.10 -3.12 -10.72
C VAL A 235 1.80 -1.65 -10.40
N GLU A 236 0.78 -1.07 -11.03
CA GLU A 236 0.34 0.31 -10.76
C GLU A 236 -0.17 0.50 -9.33
N GLU A 237 -0.76 -0.56 -8.72
CA GLU A 237 -1.15 -0.54 -7.31
C GLU A 237 0.06 -0.33 -6.38
N ILE A 238 1.23 -0.88 -6.76
CA ILE A 238 2.46 -0.78 -5.97
C ILE A 238 3.08 0.60 -6.11
N TYR A 239 3.13 1.14 -7.32
CA TYR A 239 3.62 2.50 -7.55
C TYR A 239 2.77 3.51 -6.77
N ALA A 240 1.44 3.44 -6.89
CA ALA A 240 0.53 4.29 -6.11
C ALA A 240 0.72 4.12 -4.58
N ALA A 241 0.96 2.90 -4.11
CA ALA A 241 1.22 2.64 -2.70
C ALA A 241 2.54 3.29 -2.22
N ARG A 242 3.60 3.20 -3.02
CA ARG A 242 4.90 3.84 -2.74
C ARG A 242 4.77 5.36 -2.73
N ASP A 243 4.06 5.92 -3.70
CA ASP A 243 3.82 7.36 -3.79
C ASP A 243 3.03 7.88 -2.59
N ILE A 244 1.99 7.14 -2.14
CA ILE A 244 1.25 7.47 -0.92
C ILE A 244 2.17 7.48 0.30
N LEU A 245 2.99 6.43 0.49
CA LEU A 245 3.92 6.35 1.63
C LEU A 245 4.97 7.44 1.59
N LYS A 246 5.45 7.81 0.40
CA LYS A 246 6.38 8.91 0.20
C LYS A 246 5.73 10.25 0.51
N ALA A 247 4.55 10.53 -0.04
CA ALA A 247 3.82 11.79 0.14
C ALA A 247 3.52 12.11 1.62
N ILE A 248 3.39 11.08 2.48
CA ILE A 248 3.19 11.26 3.93
C ILE A 248 4.47 11.09 4.76
N GLY A 249 5.64 10.99 4.12
CA GLY A 249 6.95 10.92 4.79
C GLY A 249 7.27 9.59 5.47
N LEU A 250 6.50 8.52 5.24
CA LEU A 250 6.76 7.18 5.80
C LEU A 250 7.80 6.39 5.00
N ARG A 251 8.12 6.80 3.78
CA ARG A 251 9.22 6.29 2.97
C ARG A 251 10.02 7.41 2.36
N ARG A 252 11.35 7.26 2.37
CA ARG A 252 12.29 8.14 1.69
C ARG A 252 13.03 7.33 0.62
N GLU A 253 12.37 7.08 -0.48
CA GLU A 253 12.93 6.34 -1.62
C GLU A 253 12.95 7.25 -2.85
N GLY A 254 14.14 7.43 -3.43
CA GLY A 254 14.32 8.32 -4.58
C GLY A 254 14.06 9.80 -4.27
N PRO A 255 14.12 10.66 -5.29
CA PRO A 255 13.99 12.10 -5.13
C PRO A 255 12.54 12.52 -4.85
N ASP A 256 12.36 13.54 -4.00
CA ASP A 256 11.10 14.22 -3.77
C ASP A 256 11.09 15.56 -4.53
N LEU A 257 10.09 15.76 -5.40
CA LEU A 257 9.98 16.95 -6.23
C LEU A 257 9.03 17.96 -5.59
N ILE A 258 9.55 19.14 -5.29
CA ILE A 258 8.78 20.32 -4.88
C ILE A 258 8.71 21.28 -6.06
N ALA A 259 7.53 21.49 -6.63
CA ALA A 259 7.33 22.43 -7.73
C ALA A 259 6.33 23.52 -7.31
N CYS A 260 6.66 24.79 -7.57
CA CYS A 260 5.72 25.86 -7.28
C CYS A 260 4.57 25.87 -8.29
N PRO A 261 3.35 26.28 -7.91
CA PRO A 261 2.27 26.48 -8.86
C PRO A 261 2.59 27.68 -9.78
N THR A 262 2.07 27.63 -11.01
CA THR A 262 2.16 28.78 -11.91
C THR A 262 1.40 29.99 -11.36
N CYS A 263 1.99 31.16 -11.44
CA CYS A 263 1.37 32.43 -11.04
C CYS A 263 1.89 33.59 -11.92
N GLY A 264 1.36 34.82 -11.75
CA GLY A 264 1.78 35.98 -12.50
C GLY A 264 3.25 36.40 -12.31
N ARG A 265 3.98 35.79 -11.38
CA ARG A 265 5.42 36.01 -11.14
C ARG A 265 6.32 35.05 -11.91
N THR A 266 5.76 34.00 -12.50
CA THR A 266 6.51 33.00 -13.25
C THR A 266 7.24 33.62 -14.43
N LYS A 267 8.55 33.36 -14.57
CA LYS A 267 9.44 33.96 -15.57
C LYS A 267 10.01 32.94 -16.57
N ILE A 268 9.67 31.68 -16.43
CA ILE A 268 10.10 30.56 -17.28
C ILE A 268 8.88 29.73 -17.66
N ASP A 269 9.01 28.90 -18.68
CA ASP A 269 7.98 27.90 -19.01
C ASP A 269 8.02 26.74 -18.01
N LEU A 270 7.41 27.00 -16.83
CA LEU A 270 7.54 26.17 -15.66
C LEU A 270 6.91 24.77 -15.82
N ILE A 271 5.76 24.67 -16.52
CA ILE A 271 5.02 23.40 -16.63
C ILE A 271 5.84 22.33 -17.37
N PRO A 272 6.29 22.56 -18.62
CA PRO A 272 7.12 21.57 -19.32
C PRO A 272 8.42 21.28 -18.57
N LEU A 273 9.04 22.32 -17.99
CA LEU A 273 10.28 22.16 -17.23
C LEU A 273 10.12 21.24 -16.03
N ALA A 274 9.05 21.44 -15.24
CA ALA A 274 8.76 20.57 -14.08
C ALA A 274 8.45 19.13 -14.50
N GLN A 275 7.70 18.95 -15.60
CA GLN A 275 7.40 17.64 -16.16
C GLN A 275 8.66 16.91 -16.67
N GLU A 276 9.58 17.63 -17.31
CA GLU A 276 10.85 17.08 -17.77
C GLU A 276 11.72 16.67 -16.56
N VAL A 277 11.83 17.53 -15.55
CA VAL A 277 12.55 17.20 -14.31
C VAL A 277 11.95 15.97 -13.65
N GLU A 278 10.62 15.92 -13.48
CA GLU A 278 9.93 14.75 -12.90
C GLU A 278 10.23 13.47 -13.68
N GLN A 279 10.21 13.53 -15.01
CA GLN A 279 10.52 12.35 -15.84
C GLN A 279 11.96 11.89 -15.67
N ARG A 280 12.93 12.80 -15.64
CA ARG A 280 14.36 12.46 -15.48
C ARG A 280 14.67 11.96 -14.07
N LEU A 281 13.97 12.46 -13.05
CA LEU A 281 14.11 12.02 -11.67
C LEU A 281 13.67 10.56 -11.44
N LYS A 282 12.90 9.95 -12.33
CA LYS A 282 12.51 8.52 -12.23
C LYS A 282 13.69 7.55 -12.22
N SER A 283 14.81 7.94 -12.82
CA SER A 283 16.05 7.13 -12.84
C SER A 283 16.94 7.38 -11.61
N VAL A 284 16.65 8.40 -10.82
CA VAL A 284 17.44 8.76 -9.65
C VAL A 284 16.96 7.96 -8.43
N THR A 285 17.90 7.29 -7.74
CA THR A 285 17.59 6.49 -6.53
C THR A 285 17.92 7.20 -5.23
N LYS A 286 18.67 8.32 -5.29
CA LYS A 286 19.07 9.10 -4.11
C LYS A 286 17.85 9.70 -3.41
N PRO A 287 17.71 9.58 -2.08
CA PRO A 287 16.61 10.16 -1.32
C PRO A 287 16.84 11.65 -1.04
N ILE A 288 16.72 12.47 -2.07
CA ILE A 288 16.97 13.92 -2.07
C ILE A 288 15.68 14.70 -2.34
N THR A 289 15.63 15.94 -1.90
CA THR A 289 14.56 16.89 -2.24
C THR A 289 15.02 17.81 -3.35
N VAL A 290 14.28 17.83 -4.45
CA VAL A 290 14.55 18.65 -5.65
C VAL A 290 13.48 19.69 -5.78
N ALA A 291 13.85 20.99 -5.93
CA ALA A 291 12.90 22.07 -6.08
C ALA A 291 12.91 22.67 -7.50
N VAL A 292 11.71 22.94 -8.04
CA VAL A 292 11.52 23.60 -9.32
C VAL A 292 10.65 24.85 -9.12
N MET A 293 11.27 26.03 -9.16
CA MET A 293 10.63 27.30 -8.83
C MET A 293 10.54 28.21 -10.07
N GLY A 294 9.37 28.79 -10.32
CA GLY A 294 9.09 29.63 -11.48
C GLY A 294 9.63 31.06 -11.41
N CYS A 295 10.09 31.53 -10.24
CA CYS A 295 10.62 32.88 -10.04
C CYS A 295 11.69 32.91 -8.95
N PRO A 296 12.59 33.94 -8.94
CA PRO A 296 13.66 34.03 -7.97
C PRO A 296 13.20 34.43 -6.55
N VAL A 297 11.96 34.91 -6.40
CA VAL A 297 11.44 35.42 -5.11
C VAL A 297 11.19 34.27 -4.12
N ASN A 298 10.62 33.18 -4.61
CA ASN A 298 10.29 32.01 -3.75
C ASN A 298 11.40 30.94 -3.76
N GLY A 299 12.35 31.01 -4.71
CA GLY A 299 13.45 30.05 -4.81
C GLY A 299 14.25 29.91 -3.52
N PRO A 300 14.80 31.00 -2.96
CA PRO A 300 15.59 30.95 -1.72
C PRO A 300 14.79 30.68 -0.44
N GLY A 301 13.49 31.03 -0.40
CA GLY A 301 12.64 30.88 0.78
C GLY A 301 12.02 29.48 0.92
N GLU A 302 11.09 29.13 0.03
CA GLU A 302 10.36 27.86 0.09
C GLU A 302 11.24 26.66 -0.34
N ALA A 303 12.26 26.92 -1.16
CA ALA A 303 13.21 25.91 -1.62
C ALA A 303 14.48 25.81 -0.75
N ALA A 304 14.63 26.60 0.31
CA ALA A 304 15.81 26.56 1.17
C ALA A 304 16.03 25.19 1.82
N ALA A 305 14.96 24.44 2.06
CA ALA A 305 15.02 23.10 2.60
C ALA A 305 15.33 22.00 1.56
N ALA A 306 15.30 22.33 0.25
CA ALA A 306 15.63 21.38 -0.79
C ALA A 306 17.15 21.17 -0.90
N ASP A 307 17.56 19.96 -1.18
CA ASP A 307 18.98 19.63 -1.37
C ASP A 307 19.55 20.33 -2.59
N VAL A 308 18.78 20.37 -3.68
CA VAL A 308 19.09 21.09 -4.92
C VAL A 308 17.83 21.63 -5.57
N GLY A 309 17.98 22.60 -6.46
CA GLY A 309 16.84 23.05 -7.23
C GLY A 309 17.21 24.12 -8.26
N ILE A 310 16.18 24.49 -9.02
CA ILE A 310 16.22 25.55 -10.02
C ILE A 310 15.17 26.61 -9.73
N ALA A 311 15.48 27.86 -10.06
CA ALA A 311 14.56 28.98 -9.97
C ALA A 311 14.61 29.80 -11.24
N GLY A 312 13.44 30.15 -11.78
CA GLY A 312 13.32 30.96 -12.99
C GLY A 312 13.73 32.42 -12.77
N GLY A 313 14.39 33.01 -13.75
CA GLY A 313 14.71 34.44 -13.80
C GLY A 313 14.48 34.99 -15.22
N ASN A 314 14.69 36.29 -15.44
CA ASN A 314 14.48 36.91 -16.75
C ASN A 314 15.48 36.36 -17.80
N GLY A 315 15.04 35.40 -18.62
CA GLY A 315 15.84 34.76 -19.67
C GLY A 315 16.99 33.88 -19.19
N LYS A 316 17.17 33.75 -17.88
CA LYS A 316 18.18 32.92 -17.25
C LYS A 316 17.57 32.23 -16.04
N GLY A 317 18.09 31.05 -15.70
CA GLY A 317 17.69 30.32 -14.49
C GLY A 317 18.84 30.25 -13.50
N LEU A 318 18.48 30.06 -12.26
CA LEU A 318 19.40 29.88 -11.15
C LEU A 318 19.38 28.43 -10.73
N LEU A 319 20.55 27.82 -10.56
CA LEU A 319 20.71 26.57 -9.82
C LEU A 319 21.12 26.90 -8.38
N PHE A 320 20.55 26.19 -7.44
CA PHE A 320 20.88 26.35 -6.02
C PHE A 320 21.04 25.00 -5.33
N ARG A 321 21.83 25.02 -4.28
CA ARG A 321 22.06 23.87 -3.38
C ARG A 321 21.84 24.35 -1.95
N ARG A 322 20.89 23.76 -1.23
CA ARG A 322 20.53 24.11 0.15
C ARG A 322 20.32 25.63 0.35
N GLY A 323 19.58 26.26 -0.57
CA GLY A 323 19.27 27.69 -0.54
C GLY A 323 20.35 28.62 -1.10
N GLU A 324 21.57 28.12 -1.35
CA GLU A 324 22.68 28.93 -1.92
C GLU A 324 22.72 28.80 -3.44
N VAL A 325 22.79 29.93 -4.15
CA VAL A 325 22.93 29.97 -5.61
C VAL A 325 24.32 29.50 -5.99
N VAL A 326 24.40 28.38 -6.75
CA VAL A 326 25.68 27.82 -7.20
C VAL A 326 26.01 28.15 -8.64
N LYS A 327 25.01 28.39 -9.49
CA LYS A 327 25.21 28.68 -10.91
C LYS A 327 24.04 29.44 -11.53
N GLN A 328 24.30 30.25 -12.52
CA GLN A 328 23.30 30.87 -13.38
C GLN A 328 23.50 30.40 -14.82
N VAL A 329 22.44 29.93 -15.45
CA VAL A 329 22.50 29.35 -16.81
C VAL A 329 21.32 29.80 -17.67
N PRO A 330 21.40 29.69 -19.00
CA PRO A 330 20.24 29.83 -19.87
C PRO A 330 19.13 28.84 -19.50
N GLN A 331 17.88 29.21 -19.79
CA GLN A 331 16.71 28.36 -19.43
C GLN A 331 16.83 26.96 -20.05
N GLU A 332 17.31 26.85 -21.25
CA GLU A 332 17.44 25.60 -22.03
C GLU A 332 18.43 24.61 -21.37
N ALA A 333 19.38 25.12 -20.60
CA ALA A 333 20.39 24.29 -19.94
C ALA A 333 19.99 23.89 -18.50
N LEU A 334 18.88 24.41 -17.96
CA LEU A 334 18.52 24.24 -16.55
C LEU A 334 18.37 22.78 -16.13
N VAL A 335 17.71 21.94 -16.93
CA VAL A 335 17.45 20.56 -16.56
C VAL A 335 18.74 19.75 -16.60
N ASP A 336 19.56 19.89 -17.64
CA ASP A 336 20.82 19.16 -17.75
C ASP A 336 21.79 19.53 -16.62
N GLU A 337 21.90 20.80 -16.29
CA GLU A 337 22.74 21.27 -15.21
C GLU A 337 22.21 20.85 -13.82
N LEU A 338 20.88 20.80 -13.65
CA LEU A 338 20.27 20.24 -12.43
C LEU A 338 20.61 18.77 -12.28
N MET A 339 20.48 17.98 -13.35
CA MET A 339 20.81 16.55 -13.31
C MET A 339 22.30 16.32 -13.01
N ALA A 340 23.20 17.10 -13.62
CA ALA A 340 24.63 17.05 -13.30
C ALA A 340 24.90 17.40 -11.82
N LEU A 341 24.18 18.40 -11.28
CA LEU A 341 24.30 18.75 -9.87
C LEU A 341 23.80 17.63 -8.96
N ILE A 342 22.72 16.93 -9.32
CA ILE A 342 22.19 15.75 -8.60
C ILE A 342 23.19 14.58 -8.61
N GLU A 343 23.80 14.30 -9.75
CA GLU A 343 24.82 13.26 -9.88
C GLU A 343 26.03 13.52 -8.97
N ALA A 344 26.43 14.79 -8.85
CA ALA A 344 27.55 15.23 -8.01
C ALA A 344 27.25 15.25 -6.50
N LEU A 345 26.00 15.00 -6.09
CA LEU A 345 25.65 14.84 -4.66
C LEU A 345 26.23 13.52 -4.12
N PRO A 346 26.69 13.49 -2.87
CA PRO A 346 27.23 12.29 -2.23
C PRO A 346 26.19 11.15 -2.08
#